data_6c12fccdc6822a268e6282f22c9fa8eb
#
_entry.id   6c12fccdc6822a268e6282f22c9fa8eb
#
_cell.length_a   1.000
_cell.length_b   1.000
_cell.length_c   1.000
_cell.angle_alpha   90.00
_cell.angle_beta   90.00
_cell.angle_gamma   90.00
#
_symmetry.space_group_name_H-M   'P 1'
#
loop_
_entity.id
_entity.type
_entity.pdbx_description
1 polymer ?
#
loop_
_entity_poly.entity_id
_entity_poly.type
_entity_poly.pdbx_seq_one_letter_code
_entity_poly.pdbx_strand_id
1 'polypeptide(L)'
;MRPRAVLPLLLLTAVAAGCAQQPAPRADARAAGTESRLPPVVDRVPTRDPVVFLTYDDGAERDPRFVATIRDLRLPVTLFLTDRVAGPGYGHFARLRSVGAGLQNHTLDHTALRGLPYAGQRAEICGQQRKLHARFGVRPRLLRPPYGTHDLTTRRAAADCGVTAVTLWRATATGTGLRYTRAPHRLGPGDIISVTPDDADRAAVVTRTRRVLREVAAAGLRVGRLEDYL
;
A
#
# COMPACT_ATOMS: atom_id res chain seq x y z
N MET A 1 35.49 99.40 -17.50
CA MET A 1 35.48 98.11 -18.19
C MET A 1 35.04 97.03 -17.14
N ARG A 2 33.87 96.47 -17.26
CA ARG A 2 33.37 95.46 -16.29
C ARG A 2 33.27 94.09 -17.02
N PRO A 3 33.80 93.03 -16.48
CA PRO A 3 33.65 91.74 -17.11
C PRO A 3 32.24 91.12 -16.78
N ARG A 4 31.67 90.55 -17.82
CA ARG A 4 30.40 89.77 -17.74
C ARG A 4 30.67 88.42 -17.16
N ALA A 5 29.95 88.07 -16.07
CA ALA A 5 29.89 86.76 -15.53
C ALA A 5 28.94 85.84 -16.37
N VAL A 6 29.38 84.73 -16.76
CA VAL A 6 28.63 83.69 -17.44
C VAL A 6 28.26 82.56 -16.39
N LEU A 7 26.98 82.36 -16.23
CA LEU A 7 26.42 81.35 -15.28
C LEU A 7 26.21 80.05 -16.02
N PRO A 8 26.72 78.92 -15.55
CA PRO A 8 26.41 77.63 -16.19
C PRO A 8 25.08 77.08 -15.68
N LEU A 9 24.30 76.64 -16.66
CA LEU A 9 22.98 75.99 -16.44
C LEU A 9 23.25 74.52 -16.07
N LEU A 10 22.92 74.13 -14.82
CA LEU A 10 22.93 72.71 -14.38
C LEU A 10 21.66 72.01 -14.87
N LEU A 11 21.79 71.03 -15.73
CA LEU A 11 20.74 70.12 -16.09
C LEU A 11 20.64 69.03 -14.98
N LEU A 12 19.52 68.99 -14.28
CA LEU A 12 19.17 67.91 -13.34
C LEU A 12 18.49 66.79 -14.14
N THR A 13 19.18 65.65 -14.31
CA THR A 13 18.57 64.42 -14.85
C THR A 13 17.95 63.64 -13.69
N ALA A 14 16.62 63.55 -13.66
CA ALA A 14 15.89 62.69 -12.74
C ALA A 14 15.97 61.26 -13.21
N VAL A 15 16.64 60.41 -12.44
CA VAL A 15 16.64 58.92 -12.64
C VAL A 15 15.40 58.38 -11.92
N ALA A 16 14.39 57.93 -12.69
CA ALA A 16 13.26 57.20 -12.17
C ALA A 16 13.66 55.75 -11.84
N ALA A 17 13.80 55.42 -10.56
CA ALA A 17 13.99 54.08 -10.09
C ALA A 17 12.65 53.29 -10.20
N GLY A 18 12.49 52.51 -11.24
CA GLY A 18 11.39 51.57 -11.40
C GLY A 18 11.58 50.40 -10.45
N CYS A 19 10.72 50.32 -9.39
CA CYS A 19 10.59 49.12 -8.57
C CYS A 19 9.97 48.00 -9.42
N ALA A 20 10.82 47.09 -9.92
CA ALA A 20 10.36 45.80 -10.48
C ALA A 20 9.81 44.95 -9.35
N GLN A 21 8.48 44.87 -9.24
CA GLN A 21 7.82 43.89 -8.37
C GLN A 21 8.06 42.50 -8.93
N GLN A 22 8.86 41.70 -8.23
CA GLN A 22 9.00 40.27 -8.50
C GLN A 22 7.66 39.57 -8.20
N PRO A 23 7.11 38.79 -9.12
CA PRO A 23 5.91 38.02 -8.83
C PRO A 23 6.21 36.98 -7.74
N ALA A 24 5.37 36.95 -6.70
CA ALA A 24 5.42 35.96 -5.63
C ALA A 24 5.37 34.52 -6.21
N PRO A 25 6.13 33.58 -5.66
CA PRO A 25 6.10 32.20 -6.13
C PRO A 25 4.70 31.60 -5.91
N ARG A 26 4.09 31.14 -7.00
CA ARG A 26 2.79 30.47 -6.97
C ARG A 26 2.88 29.21 -6.10
N ALA A 27 2.30 29.25 -4.91
CA ALA A 27 2.21 28.14 -3.95
C ALA A 27 1.32 26.97 -4.44
N ASP A 28 0.47 27.20 -5.44
CA ASP A 28 -0.59 26.25 -5.82
C ASP A 28 -0.14 25.11 -6.76
N ALA A 29 0.98 25.25 -7.45
CA ALA A 29 1.45 24.22 -8.37
C ALA A 29 2.06 22.97 -7.68
N ARG A 30 2.46 23.08 -6.41
CA ARG A 30 3.01 21.96 -5.64
C ARG A 30 1.94 21.04 -5.05
N ALA A 31 0.77 21.55 -4.72
CA ALA A 31 -0.32 20.75 -4.12
C ALA A 31 -0.96 19.80 -5.14
N ALA A 32 -1.23 20.26 -6.36
CA ALA A 32 -1.82 19.43 -7.42
C ALA A 32 -0.89 18.31 -7.92
N GLY A 33 0.45 18.54 -7.91
CA GLY A 33 1.44 17.54 -8.31
C GLY A 33 1.64 16.40 -7.29
N THR A 34 1.23 16.60 -6.03
CA THR A 34 1.46 15.63 -4.94
C THR A 34 0.34 14.59 -4.88
N GLU A 35 -0.90 14.92 -5.20
CA GLU A 35 -2.01 13.96 -5.20
C GLU A 35 -1.88 12.89 -6.30
N SER A 36 -1.32 13.23 -7.44
CA SER A 36 -1.07 12.29 -8.55
C SER A 36 0.01 11.23 -8.23
N ARG A 37 0.79 11.43 -7.17
CA ARG A 37 1.89 10.54 -6.73
C ARG A 37 1.53 9.64 -5.54
N LEU A 38 0.33 9.80 -4.95
CA LEU A 38 -0.07 8.99 -3.81
C LEU A 38 -0.45 7.57 -4.26
N PRO A 39 -0.03 6.53 -3.52
CA PRO A 39 -0.42 5.15 -3.81
C PRO A 39 -1.94 5.03 -3.96
N PRO A 40 -2.45 4.43 -5.05
CA PRO A 40 -3.86 4.16 -5.19
C PRO A 40 -4.34 3.22 -4.08
N VAL A 41 -5.62 3.32 -3.72
CA VAL A 41 -6.30 2.37 -2.84
C VAL A 41 -7.10 1.41 -3.69
N VAL A 42 -6.81 0.12 -3.60
CA VAL A 42 -7.42 -0.91 -4.43
C VAL A 42 -7.97 -2.07 -3.60
N ASP A 43 -9.21 -2.44 -3.83
CA ASP A 43 -9.83 -3.67 -3.33
C ASP A 43 -10.02 -4.71 -4.45
N ARG A 44 -9.76 -4.26 -5.70
CA ARG A 44 -9.82 -5.04 -6.92
C ARG A 44 -8.81 -4.50 -7.92
N VAL A 45 -8.05 -5.38 -8.53
CA VAL A 45 -7.14 -5.01 -9.63
C VAL A 45 -7.92 -4.73 -10.91
N PRO A 46 -7.66 -3.63 -11.62
CA PRO A 46 -8.32 -3.35 -12.90
C PRO A 46 -7.73 -4.24 -14.02
N THR A 47 -8.27 -5.45 -14.16
CA THR A 47 -7.84 -6.41 -15.20
C THR A 47 -9.05 -7.10 -15.84
N ARG A 48 -8.88 -7.57 -17.08
CA ARG A 48 -9.82 -8.45 -17.79
C ARG A 48 -9.39 -9.92 -17.73
N ASP A 49 -8.20 -10.21 -17.25
CA ASP A 49 -7.73 -11.57 -17.06
C ASP A 49 -8.67 -12.31 -16.10
N PRO A 50 -9.00 -13.57 -16.34
CA PRO A 50 -9.84 -14.37 -15.45
C PRO A 50 -9.08 -14.79 -14.19
N VAL A 51 -8.65 -13.80 -13.39
CA VAL A 51 -7.75 -13.98 -12.24
C VAL A 51 -8.30 -13.33 -10.98
N VAL A 52 -8.07 -13.95 -9.84
CA VAL A 52 -8.28 -13.40 -8.49
C VAL A 52 -7.00 -13.53 -7.68
N PHE A 53 -6.91 -12.83 -6.56
CA PHE A 53 -5.71 -12.79 -5.74
C PHE A 53 -6.03 -13.23 -4.31
N LEU A 54 -5.36 -14.30 -3.85
CA LEU A 54 -5.50 -14.78 -2.48
C LEU A 54 -4.47 -14.11 -1.58
N THR A 55 -4.97 -13.52 -0.51
CA THR A 55 -4.15 -12.77 0.45
C THR A 55 -4.43 -13.23 1.87
N TYR A 56 -3.40 -13.17 2.72
CA TYR A 56 -3.42 -13.58 4.12
C TYR A 56 -2.80 -12.47 4.96
N ASP A 57 -3.41 -12.15 6.10
CA ASP A 57 -2.99 -11.02 6.93
C ASP A 57 -2.31 -11.49 8.22
N ASP A 58 -1.70 -10.55 8.96
CA ASP A 58 -1.10 -10.65 10.29
C ASP A 58 0.14 -11.54 10.41
N GLY A 59 0.08 -12.77 9.96
CA GLY A 59 1.14 -13.77 10.16
C GLY A 59 0.96 -14.59 11.45
N ALA A 60 -0.28 -14.75 11.91
CA ALA A 60 -0.60 -15.63 13.04
C ALA A 60 -0.61 -17.12 12.66
N GLU A 61 -0.96 -17.43 11.42
CA GLU A 61 -1.04 -18.78 10.89
C GLU A 61 0.35 -19.37 10.65
N ARG A 62 0.67 -20.47 11.32
CA ARG A 62 1.99 -21.15 11.23
C ARG A 62 1.86 -22.64 10.99
N ASP A 63 0.75 -23.09 10.42
CA ASP A 63 0.56 -24.50 10.06
C ASP A 63 1.56 -24.94 8.98
N PRO A 64 2.47 -25.90 9.25
CA PRO A 64 3.43 -26.37 8.26
C PRO A 64 2.75 -26.99 7.03
N ARG A 65 1.52 -27.52 7.17
CA ARG A 65 0.74 -28.04 6.03
C ARG A 65 0.36 -26.95 5.04
N PHE A 66 0.31 -25.69 5.48
CA PHE A 66 0.09 -24.56 4.58
C PHE A 66 1.26 -24.37 3.62
N VAL A 67 2.51 -24.48 4.09
CA VAL A 67 3.72 -24.45 3.23
C VAL A 67 3.67 -25.54 2.17
N ALA A 68 3.33 -26.77 2.58
CA ALA A 68 3.17 -27.89 1.64
C ALA A 68 2.07 -27.60 0.61
N THR A 69 0.92 -27.09 1.06
CA THR A 69 -0.21 -26.74 0.16
C THR A 69 0.20 -25.69 -0.88
N ILE A 70 0.88 -24.61 -0.48
CA ILE A 70 1.34 -23.56 -1.40
C ILE A 70 2.32 -24.14 -2.42
N ARG A 71 3.28 -24.96 -1.98
CA ARG A 71 4.28 -25.61 -2.85
C ARG A 71 3.62 -26.56 -3.85
N ASP A 72 2.81 -27.50 -3.36
CA ASP A 72 2.26 -28.60 -4.15
C ASP A 72 1.27 -28.09 -5.21
N LEU A 73 0.50 -27.05 -4.89
CA LEU A 73 -0.41 -26.38 -5.81
C LEU A 73 0.26 -25.26 -6.62
N ARG A 74 1.54 -24.96 -6.38
CA ARG A 74 2.24 -23.78 -6.95
C ARG A 74 1.41 -22.50 -6.84
N LEU A 75 0.76 -22.32 -5.68
CA LEU A 75 -0.25 -21.30 -5.49
C LEU A 75 0.40 -19.93 -5.24
N PRO A 76 0.20 -18.94 -6.12
CA PRO A 76 0.75 -17.60 -5.94
C PRO A 76 -0.09 -16.81 -4.93
N VAL A 77 0.34 -16.78 -3.67
CA VAL A 77 -0.34 -16.07 -2.59
C VAL A 77 0.48 -14.88 -2.11
N THR A 78 -0.18 -13.88 -1.55
CA THR A 78 0.44 -12.71 -0.93
C THR A 78 0.13 -12.68 0.57
N LEU A 79 1.17 -12.52 1.39
CA LEU A 79 1.08 -12.42 2.85
C LEU A 79 1.36 -10.97 3.26
N PHE A 80 0.41 -10.34 3.94
CA PHE A 80 0.58 -9.04 4.57
C PHE A 80 0.96 -9.25 6.04
N LEU A 81 2.24 -9.06 6.37
CA LEU A 81 2.79 -9.43 7.68
C LEU A 81 2.93 -8.22 8.60
N THR A 82 2.50 -8.40 9.84
CA THR A 82 2.74 -7.51 10.98
C THR A 82 3.87 -8.07 11.84
N ASP A 83 4.91 -7.27 12.14
CA ASP A 83 6.09 -7.73 12.88
C ASP A 83 5.73 -8.32 14.24
N ARG A 84 4.88 -7.63 15.00
CA ARG A 84 4.42 -8.04 16.33
C ARG A 84 3.85 -9.47 16.35
N VAL A 85 3.14 -9.87 15.30
CA VAL A 85 2.51 -11.19 15.20
C VAL A 85 3.42 -12.19 14.51
N ALA A 86 4.05 -11.80 13.39
CA ALA A 86 4.88 -12.68 12.58
C ALA A 86 6.25 -12.98 13.23
N GLY A 87 6.76 -12.05 14.06
CA GLY A 87 8.11 -12.11 14.63
C GLY A 87 8.49 -13.43 15.29
N PRO A 88 7.66 -14.02 16.17
CA PRO A 88 7.94 -15.32 16.77
C PRO A 88 8.00 -16.50 15.78
N GLY A 89 7.59 -16.30 14.52
CA GLY A 89 7.51 -17.33 13.49
C GLY A 89 8.21 -17.02 12.17
N TYR A 90 9.19 -16.13 12.14
CA TYR A 90 9.88 -15.74 10.89
C TYR A 90 10.38 -16.92 10.05
N GLY A 91 10.85 -18.02 10.67
CA GLY A 91 11.26 -19.21 9.94
C GLY A 91 10.13 -19.86 9.12
N HIS A 92 8.89 -19.76 9.57
CA HIS A 92 7.72 -20.23 8.81
C HIS A 92 7.50 -19.38 7.55
N PHE A 93 7.58 -18.05 7.68
CA PHE A 93 7.40 -17.12 6.54
C PHE A 93 8.58 -17.18 5.56
N ALA A 94 9.79 -17.47 6.04
CA ALA A 94 10.93 -17.77 5.15
C ALA A 94 10.66 -19.00 4.27
N ARG A 95 10.09 -20.08 4.85
CA ARG A 95 9.68 -21.25 4.08
C ARG A 95 8.54 -20.96 3.11
N LEU A 96 7.52 -20.16 3.49
CA LEU A 96 6.45 -19.75 2.57
C LEU A 96 7.03 -18.97 1.39
N ARG A 97 7.95 -18.03 1.67
CA ARG A 97 8.64 -17.27 0.62
C ARG A 97 9.44 -18.17 -0.32
N SER A 98 10.15 -19.18 0.19
CA SER A 98 10.95 -20.09 -0.63
C SER A 98 10.11 -20.95 -1.57
N VAL A 99 8.83 -21.14 -1.30
CA VAL A 99 7.87 -21.84 -2.19
C VAL A 99 7.02 -20.87 -3.02
N GLY A 100 7.37 -19.58 -3.05
CA GLY A 100 6.81 -18.60 -3.98
C GLY A 100 5.78 -17.63 -3.40
N ALA A 101 5.49 -17.64 -2.09
CA ALA A 101 4.61 -16.67 -1.49
C ALA A 101 5.24 -15.26 -1.49
N GLY A 102 4.46 -14.22 -1.82
CA GLY A 102 4.83 -12.82 -1.69
C GLY A 102 4.71 -12.35 -0.23
N LEU A 103 5.65 -11.50 0.22
CA LEU A 103 5.60 -10.90 1.55
C LEU A 103 5.44 -9.39 1.44
N GLN A 104 4.39 -8.83 2.05
CA GLN A 104 3.99 -7.44 1.95
C GLN A 104 3.75 -6.84 3.34
N ASN A 105 3.53 -5.53 3.42
CA ASN A 105 3.48 -4.75 4.63
C ASN A 105 2.07 -4.71 5.24
N HIS A 106 1.95 -5.05 6.56
CA HIS A 106 0.73 -4.91 7.33
C HIS A 106 0.96 -4.12 8.64
N THR A 107 1.88 -3.15 8.60
CA THR A 107 2.38 -2.34 9.72
C THR A 107 3.22 -3.12 10.74
N LEU A 108 3.87 -2.36 11.64
CA LEU A 108 4.77 -2.93 12.63
C LEU A 108 4.00 -3.65 13.76
N ASP A 109 3.04 -2.94 14.37
CA ASP A 109 2.35 -3.36 15.59
C ASP A 109 0.86 -3.64 15.41
N HIS A 110 0.36 -3.68 14.15
CA HIS A 110 -1.05 -3.85 13.81
C HIS A 110 -1.95 -2.72 14.36
N THR A 111 -1.43 -1.50 14.44
CA THR A 111 -2.17 -0.34 14.92
C THR A 111 -3.07 0.21 13.81
N ALA A 112 -4.33 0.57 14.15
CA ALA A 112 -5.20 1.29 13.23
C ALA A 112 -4.56 2.62 12.82
N LEU A 113 -4.30 2.81 11.51
CA LEU A 113 -3.55 3.97 11.03
C LEU A 113 -4.37 5.26 11.00
N ARG A 114 -5.64 5.16 10.60
CA ARG A 114 -6.53 6.33 10.48
C ARG A 114 -6.58 7.09 11.81
N GLY A 115 -6.34 8.41 11.72
CA GLY A 115 -6.36 9.30 12.87
C GLY A 115 -5.06 9.39 13.67
N LEU A 116 -4.07 8.54 13.41
CA LEU A 116 -2.74 8.73 13.96
C LEU A 116 -2.05 9.93 13.31
N PRO A 117 -1.22 10.69 14.05
CA PRO A 117 -0.34 11.68 13.45
C PRO A 117 0.55 11.07 12.35
N TYR A 118 0.94 11.87 11.35
CA TYR A 118 1.79 11.43 10.25
C TYR A 118 3.05 10.67 10.70
N ALA A 119 3.74 11.19 11.74
CA ALA A 119 4.94 10.56 12.28
C ALA A 119 4.68 9.13 12.80
N GLY A 120 3.53 8.91 13.46
CA GLY A 120 3.10 7.60 13.94
C GLY A 120 2.79 6.65 12.79
N GLN A 121 1.99 7.09 11.80
CA GLN A 121 1.69 6.28 10.62
C GLN A 121 2.96 5.90 9.85
N ARG A 122 3.88 6.86 9.67
CA ARG A 122 5.16 6.61 9.01
C ARG A 122 6.06 5.65 9.82
N ALA A 123 6.07 5.75 11.13
CA ALA A 123 6.83 4.82 11.99
C ALA A 123 6.34 3.37 11.83
N GLU A 124 5.03 3.16 11.84
CA GLU A 124 4.37 1.87 11.62
C GLU A 124 4.71 1.28 10.25
N ILE A 125 4.56 2.06 9.19
CA ILE A 125 4.75 1.58 7.81
C ILE A 125 6.23 1.40 7.49
N CYS A 126 7.07 2.43 7.68
CA CYS A 126 8.51 2.35 7.40
C CYS A 126 9.23 1.39 8.36
N GLY A 127 8.75 1.27 9.61
CA GLY A 127 9.25 0.29 10.57
C GLY A 127 9.14 -1.12 10.03
N GLN A 128 7.95 -1.49 9.56
CA GLN A 128 7.70 -2.80 8.97
C GLN A 128 8.48 -3.02 7.66
N GLN A 129 8.65 -1.99 6.81
CA GLN A 129 9.51 -2.08 5.63
C GLN A 129 10.94 -2.50 6.00
N ARG A 130 11.52 -1.85 7.02
CA ARG A 130 12.87 -2.18 7.51
C ARG A 130 12.96 -3.60 8.08
N LYS A 131 11.94 -4.03 8.83
CA LYS A 131 11.88 -5.38 9.41
C LYS A 131 11.84 -6.45 8.32
N LEU A 132 10.94 -6.33 7.35
CA LEU A 132 10.81 -7.29 6.25
C LEU A 132 12.07 -7.31 5.38
N HIS A 133 12.70 -6.16 5.15
CA HIS A 133 13.97 -6.11 4.45
C HIS A 133 15.09 -6.82 5.24
N ALA A 134 15.22 -6.52 6.53
CA ALA A 134 16.28 -7.13 7.36
C ALA A 134 16.10 -8.64 7.53
N ARG A 135 14.86 -9.13 7.61
CA ARG A 135 14.54 -10.55 7.86
C ARG A 135 14.50 -11.42 6.62
N PHE A 136 14.02 -10.85 5.51
CA PHE A 136 13.72 -11.63 4.30
C PHE A 136 14.40 -11.07 3.03
N GLY A 137 15.09 -9.92 3.13
CA GLY A 137 15.68 -9.25 1.95
C GLY A 137 14.63 -8.70 0.98
N VAL A 138 13.36 -8.56 1.41
CA VAL A 138 12.29 -8.04 0.56
C VAL A 138 12.06 -6.56 0.80
N ARG A 139 11.64 -5.85 -0.26
CA ARG A 139 11.15 -4.46 -0.17
C ARG A 139 9.68 -4.47 -0.57
N PRO A 140 8.75 -4.56 0.41
CA PRO A 140 7.32 -4.60 0.11
C PRO A 140 6.89 -3.36 -0.68
N ARG A 141 6.12 -3.58 -1.74
CA ARG A 141 5.54 -2.50 -2.55
C ARG A 141 4.07 -2.25 -2.22
N LEU A 142 3.44 -3.22 -1.55
CA LEU A 142 2.04 -3.16 -1.18
C LEU A 142 1.90 -2.99 0.33
N LEU A 143 0.96 -2.13 0.74
CA LEU A 143 0.53 -1.96 2.12
C LEU A 143 -0.92 -2.40 2.25
N ARG A 144 -1.23 -3.22 3.22
CA ARG A 144 -2.59 -3.37 3.71
C ARG A 144 -2.68 -2.70 5.09
N PRO A 145 -3.48 -1.65 5.26
CA PRO A 145 -3.66 -1.05 6.58
C PRO A 145 -4.49 -1.98 7.47
N PRO A 146 -4.15 -2.14 8.76
CA PRO A 146 -4.94 -2.89 9.71
C PRO A 146 -6.41 -2.47 9.69
N TYR A 147 -7.32 -3.45 9.79
CA TYR A 147 -8.77 -3.25 9.74
C TYR A 147 -9.28 -2.60 8.43
N GLY A 148 -8.44 -2.47 7.41
CA GLY A 148 -8.74 -1.74 6.18
C GLY A 148 -8.88 -0.22 6.35
N THR A 149 -8.56 0.33 7.53
CA THR A 149 -8.76 1.75 7.84
C THR A 149 -7.57 2.60 7.44
N HIS A 150 -7.81 3.64 6.66
CA HIS A 150 -6.78 4.55 6.15
C HIS A 150 -7.36 5.95 5.94
N ASP A 151 -6.48 6.92 5.73
CA ASP A 151 -6.79 8.30 5.38
C ASP A 151 -5.74 8.86 4.39
N LEU A 152 -5.82 10.14 4.07
CA LEU A 152 -4.85 10.79 3.19
C LEU A 152 -3.44 10.77 3.78
N THR A 153 -3.33 10.89 5.11
CA THR A 153 -2.06 10.83 5.84
C THR A 153 -1.42 9.45 5.70
N THR A 154 -2.23 8.38 5.75
CA THR A 154 -1.77 7.00 5.49
C THR A 154 -1.15 6.85 4.11
N ARG A 155 -1.79 7.40 3.07
CA ARG A 155 -1.28 7.33 1.70
C ARG A 155 0.03 8.11 1.53
N ARG A 156 0.17 9.27 2.19
CA ARG A 156 1.42 10.06 2.21
C ARG A 156 2.54 9.29 2.89
N ALA A 157 2.29 8.77 4.09
CA ALA A 157 3.26 7.96 4.83
C ALA A 157 3.67 6.70 4.06
N ALA A 158 2.72 6.05 3.38
CA ALA A 158 2.97 4.88 2.53
C ALA A 158 3.89 5.23 1.35
N ALA A 159 3.63 6.35 0.63
CA ALA A 159 4.48 6.84 -0.45
C ALA A 159 5.92 7.06 0.03
N ASP A 160 6.10 7.73 1.16
CA ASP A 160 7.42 8.04 1.73
C ASP A 160 8.17 6.78 2.22
N CYS A 161 7.45 5.67 2.42
CA CYS A 161 8.02 4.36 2.76
C CYS A 161 8.21 3.46 1.52
N GLY A 162 8.02 3.97 0.30
CA GLY A 162 8.23 3.22 -0.95
C GLY A 162 7.09 2.27 -1.32
N VAL A 163 5.90 2.44 -0.73
CA VAL A 163 4.70 1.68 -1.08
C VAL A 163 4.10 2.26 -2.38
N THR A 164 3.73 1.38 -3.30
CA THR A 164 3.14 1.75 -4.61
C THR A 164 1.62 1.61 -4.65
N ALA A 165 1.03 0.77 -3.79
CA ALA A 165 -0.43 0.66 -3.66
C ALA A 165 -0.85 0.31 -2.22
N VAL A 166 -1.97 0.88 -1.79
CA VAL A 166 -2.69 0.49 -0.57
C VAL A 166 -3.76 -0.53 -0.97
N THR A 167 -3.66 -1.75 -0.46
CA THR A 167 -4.53 -2.87 -0.85
C THR A 167 -5.55 -3.18 0.23
N LEU A 168 -6.79 -3.22 -0.17
CA LEU A 168 -7.90 -3.73 0.62
C LEU A 168 -8.33 -5.10 0.08
N TRP A 169 -9.58 -5.50 0.34
CA TRP A 169 -10.13 -6.75 -0.20
C TRP A 169 -11.57 -6.55 -0.66
N ARG A 170 -11.95 -7.30 -1.67
CA ARG A 170 -13.29 -7.35 -2.24
C ARG A 170 -14.17 -8.36 -1.53
N ALA A 171 -13.57 -9.48 -1.11
CA ALA A 171 -14.22 -10.55 -0.40
C ALA A 171 -13.35 -11.08 0.73
N THR A 172 -14.00 -11.61 1.76
CA THR A 172 -13.37 -12.30 2.89
C THR A 172 -13.85 -13.72 2.94
N ALA A 173 -12.94 -14.68 3.09
CA ALA A 173 -13.27 -16.07 3.32
C ALA A 173 -13.83 -16.23 4.75
N THR A 174 -15.01 -16.86 4.84
CA THR A 174 -15.67 -17.19 6.10
C THR A 174 -15.78 -18.70 6.28
N GLY A 175 -16.30 -19.14 7.43
CA GLY A 175 -16.60 -20.55 7.69
C GLY A 175 -17.55 -21.19 6.68
N THR A 176 -18.42 -20.40 6.03
CA THR A 176 -19.47 -20.88 5.12
C THR A 176 -19.28 -20.51 3.66
N GLY A 177 -18.31 -19.64 3.30
CA GLY A 177 -18.09 -19.19 1.92
C GLY A 177 -17.41 -17.85 1.87
N LEU A 178 -17.75 -17.01 0.88
CA LEU A 178 -17.22 -15.66 0.71
C LEU A 178 -18.23 -14.59 1.11
N ARG A 179 -17.80 -13.65 1.94
CA ARG A 179 -18.54 -12.43 2.27
C ARG A 179 -17.95 -11.27 1.48
N TYR A 180 -18.77 -10.57 0.72
CA TYR A 180 -18.36 -9.46 -0.13
C TYR A 180 -18.54 -8.12 0.56
N THR A 181 -17.63 -7.19 0.34
CA THR A 181 -17.69 -5.83 0.90
C THR A 181 -18.75 -4.95 0.21
N ARG A 182 -19.09 -5.26 -1.04
CA ARG A 182 -20.09 -4.54 -1.85
C ARG A 182 -20.56 -5.40 -3.04
N ALA A 183 -21.63 -5.01 -3.69
CA ALA A 183 -22.14 -5.64 -4.92
C ALA A 183 -21.13 -5.54 -6.09
N PRO A 184 -21.19 -6.48 -7.05
CA PRO A 184 -21.98 -7.71 -7.02
C PRO A 184 -21.38 -8.72 -6.02
N HIS A 185 -22.26 -9.51 -5.37
CA HIS A 185 -21.86 -10.53 -4.38
C HIS A 185 -21.47 -11.84 -5.09
N ARG A 186 -20.51 -11.75 -6.00
CA ARG A 186 -19.92 -12.87 -6.74
C ARG A 186 -18.48 -12.55 -7.11
N LEU A 187 -17.66 -13.57 -7.28
CA LEU A 187 -16.28 -13.41 -7.77
C LEU A 187 -16.25 -12.89 -9.20
N GLY A 188 -15.28 -12.05 -9.46
CA GLY A 188 -14.98 -11.53 -10.78
C GLY A 188 -13.49 -11.27 -10.98
N PRO A 189 -13.06 -11.05 -12.24
CA PRO A 189 -11.67 -10.73 -12.55
C PRO A 189 -11.14 -9.59 -11.71
N GLY A 190 -9.94 -9.77 -11.17
CA GLY A 190 -9.24 -8.77 -10.38
C GLY A 190 -9.57 -8.77 -8.88
N ASP A 191 -10.54 -9.54 -8.40
CA ASP A 191 -10.93 -9.50 -7.00
C ASP A 191 -9.78 -9.93 -6.06
N ILE A 192 -9.54 -9.13 -5.03
CA ILE A 192 -8.62 -9.44 -3.94
C ILE A 192 -9.42 -10.10 -2.82
N ILE A 193 -9.02 -11.29 -2.41
CA ILE A 193 -9.71 -12.11 -1.40
C ILE A 193 -8.82 -12.20 -0.16
N SER A 194 -9.32 -11.74 0.99
CA SER A 194 -8.70 -12.00 2.29
C SER A 194 -9.12 -13.37 2.81
N VAL A 195 -8.14 -14.24 3.09
CA VAL A 195 -8.34 -15.61 3.58
C VAL A 195 -7.98 -15.73 5.06
N THR A 196 -7.70 -14.60 5.72
CA THR A 196 -7.40 -14.55 7.15
C THR A 196 -8.61 -15.00 7.97
N PRO A 197 -8.41 -15.80 9.05
CA PRO A 197 -9.49 -16.18 9.94
C PRO A 197 -10.14 -14.94 10.59
N ASP A 198 -11.43 -14.97 10.74
CA ASP A 198 -12.06 -14.17 11.79
C ASP A 198 -11.99 -14.93 13.13
N ASP A 199 -12.22 -14.23 14.23
CA ASP A 199 -12.14 -14.82 15.58
C ASP A 199 -13.10 -16.00 15.80
N ALA A 200 -14.10 -16.15 14.96
CA ALA A 200 -15.11 -17.20 15.01
C ALA A 200 -14.73 -18.46 14.21
N ASP A 201 -13.92 -18.34 13.15
CA ASP A 201 -13.53 -19.46 12.29
C ASP A 201 -12.06 -19.83 12.48
N ARG A 202 -11.78 -20.68 13.45
CA ARG A 202 -10.45 -21.29 13.66
C ARG A 202 -10.19 -22.50 12.76
N ALA A 203 -10.94 -22.69 11.69
CA ALA A 203 -10.63 -23.72 10.72
C ALA A 203 -9.22 -23.51 10.20
N ALA A 204 -8.47 -24.60 10.08
CA ALA A 204 -7.08 -24.54 9.61
C ALA A 204 -7.01 -23.78 8.30
N VAL A 205 -6.00 -22.92 8.16
CA VAL A 205 -5.76 -22.08 6.96
C VAL A 205 -5.84 -22.88 5.66
N VAL A 206 -5.37 -24.15 5.67
CA VAL A 206 -5.44 -25.07 4.54
C VAL A 206 -6.89 -25.36 4.13
N THR A 207 -7.79 -25.58 5.11
CA THR A 207 -9.21 -25.86 4.85
C THR A 207 -9.91 -24.65 4.22
N ARG A 208 -9.67 -23.45 4.74
CA ARG A 208 -10.19 -22.21 4.18
C ARG A 208 -9.66 -21.98 2.75
N THR A 209 -8.35 -22.12 2.57
CA THR A 209 -7.72 -21.98 1.24
C THR A 209 -8.36 -22.91 0.23
N ARG A 210 -8.49 -24.20 0.55
CA ARG A 210 -9.12 -25.19 -0.35
C ARG A 210 -10.57 -24.86 -0.67
N ARG A 211 -11.34 -24.31 0.29
CA ARG A 211 -12.72 -23.86 0.05
C ARG A 211 -12.73 -22.72 -0.96
N VAL A 212 -11.93 -21.68 -0.74
CA VAL A 212 -11.84 -20.54 -1.67
C VAL A 212 -11.41 -20.98 -3.06
N LEU A 213 -10.46 -21.93 -3.18
CA LEU A 213 -10.03 -22.47 -4.47
C LEU A 213 -11.18 -23.15 -5.23
N ARG A 214 -12.09 -23.86 -4.53
CA ARG A 214 -13.28 -24.45 -5.18
C ARG A 214 -14.23 -23.38 -5.71
N GLU A 215 -14.45 -22.30 -4.95
CA GLU A 215 -15.28 -21.17 -5.42
C GLU A 215 -14.66 -20.43 -6.59
N VAL A 216 -13.34 -20.23 -6.56
CA VAL A 216 -12.57 -19.62 -7.67
C VAL A 216 -12.70 -20.48 -8.94
N ALA A 217 -12.51 -21.80 -8.83
CA ALA A 217 -12.66 -22.71 -9.96
C ALA A 217 -14.10 -22.77 -10.49
N ALA A 218 -15.09 -22.80 -9.61
CA ALA A 218 -16.51 -22.76 -9.98
C ALA A 218 -16.92 -21.48 -10.73
N ALA A 219 -16.22 -20.37 -10.44
CA ALA A 219 -16.40 -19.09 -11.14
C ALA A 219 -15.61 -19.01 -12.47
N GLY A 220 -14.90 -20.05 -12.89
CA GLY A 220 -14.05 -20.05 -14.09
C GLY A 220 -12.82 -19.16 -13.97
N LEU A 221 -12.36 -18.88 -12.73
CA LEU A 221 -11.23 -18.01 -12.46
C LEU A 221 -10.00 -18.82 -12.00
N ARG A 222 -8.84 -18.22 -12.09
CA ARG A 222 -7.58 -18.75 -11.55
C ARG A 222 -6.99 -17.82 -10.49
N VAL A 223 -6.07 -18.34 -9.66
CA VAL A 223 -5.32 -17.48 -8.74
C VAL A 223 -4.10 -16.93 -9.46
N GLY A 224 -3.83 -15.64 -9.29
CA GLY A 224 -2.67 -14.93 -9.80
C GLY A 224 -1.81 -14.35 -8.69
N ARG A 225 -0.60 -13.92 -9.03
CA ARG A 225 0.30 -13.21 -8.14
C ARG A 225 -0.10 -11.73 -8.13
N LEU A 226 -0.47 -11.20 -6.96
CA LEU A 226 -0.93 -9.80 -6.83
C LEU A 226 0.17 -8.81 -7.24
N GLU A 227 1.41 -9.10 -6.92
CA GLU A 227 2.58 -8.26 -7.19
C GLU A 227 2.88 -8.08 -8.68
N ASP A 228 2.36 -8.95 -9.54
CA ASP A 228 2.53 -8.85 -11.00
C ASP A 228 1.54 -7.85 -11.62
N TYR A 229 0.53 -7.41 -10.85
CA TYR A 229 -0.56 -6.56 -11.32
C TYR A 229 -0.60 -5.16 -10.66
N LEU A 230 0.21 -4.92 -9.58
CA LEU A 230 0.22 -3.65 -8.83
C LEU A 230 1.64 -3.09 -8.62
#